data_ac5ae998aedbd23a7794e1ce9e710bd4
#
_entry.id   ac5ae998aedbd23a7794e1ce9e710bd4
#
_cell.length_a   1.000
_cell.length_b   1.000
_cell.length_c   1.000
_cell.angle_alpha   90.00
_cell.angle_beta   90.00
_cell.angle_gamma   90.00
#
_symmetry.space_group_name_H-M   'P 1'
#
loop_
_entity.id
_entity.type
_entity.pdbx_description
1 polymer ?
#
loop_
_entity_poly.entity_id
_entity_poly.type
_entity_poly.pdbx_seq_one_letter_code
_entity_poly.pdbx_strand_id
1 'polypeptide(L)'
;MSVERRDCIKQDERMTQLSQDRRKSSGQSKPFAISKWDVMTAFEKVKANQGGAGIDGVTIEDFEKDLKKNLYKIWNRMSSGSYFPPPVAAVSIPKKAGGEGILGIPTVSDRVAQRVVRDKLEIMVEPHFLEDSYGYRLGRSAHDAIGITRERCWKYDWVLEFDIKGLFDNIRHDLLMKAVRKHVQHAEQRQGCNYEWVILYIERWLVAPLQKADGTRTEREIGTPQGGVVSPVLANLFLHYVFDKWMEKHYPDNPWCRYADDGLVHARNRNKAEILKRELEARFIACGLEMHPTKTKIVYCKDKS
;
A
#
# COMPACT_ATOMS: atom_id res chain seq x y z
N MET A 1 -15.68 1.67 35.33
CA MET A 1 -14.38 1.46 34.63
C MET A 1 -13.68 0.33 35.37
N SER A 2 -13.49 -0.80 34.69
CA SER A 2 -13.04 -2.05 35.31
C SER A 2 -11.55 -2.00 35.71
N VAL A 3 -11.19 -2.79 36.71
CA VAL A 3 -9.83 -2.94 37.26
C VAL A 3 -8.81 -3.28 36.15
N GLU A 4 -9.21 -4.06 35.17
CA GLU A 4 -8.37 -4.47 34.02
C GLU A 4 -7.85 -3.31 33.15
N ARG A 5 -8.62 -2.20 32.99
CA ARG A 5 -8.14 -1.02 32.27
C ARG A 5 -7.07 -0.23 33.02
N ARG A 6 -7.08 -0.26 34.36
CA ARG A 6 -6.06 0.40 35.19
C ARG A 6 -4.74 -0.36 35.20
N ASP A 7 -4.79 -1.68 35.08
CA ASP A 7 -3.59 -2.52 35.06
C ASP A 7 -2.88 -2.47 33.70
N CYS A 8 -3.63 -2.37 32.59
CA CYS A 8 -3.06 -2.13 31.26
C CYS A 8 -2.34 -0.78 31.17
N ILE A 9 -2.94 0.29 31.70
CA ILE A 9 -2.34 1.64 31.68
C ILE A 9 -1.06 1.68 32.52
N LYS A 10 -1.06 1.03 33.69
CA LYS A 10 0.14 0.93 34.54
C LYS A 10 1.25 0.07 33.95
N GLN A 11 0.94 -0.96 33.17
CA GLN A 11 1.93 -1.73 32.45
C GLN A 11 2.55 -0.93 31.31
N ASP A 12 1.78 -0.16 30.57
CA ASP A 12 2.27 0.71 29.49
C ASP A 12 3.15 1.85 30.05
N GLU A 13 2.78 2.46 31.16
CA GLU A 13 3.60 3.49 31.84
C GLU A 13 4.92 2.90 32.39
N ARG A 14 4.91 1.70 32.97
CA ARG A 14 6.13 1.00 33.41
C ARG A 14 7.05 0.62 32.24
N MET A 15 6.47 0.16 31.13
CA MET A 15 7.24 -0.18 29.92
C MET A 15 7.84 1.07 29.29
N THR A 16 7.13 2.18 29.30
CA THR A 16 7.62 3.47 28.80
C THR A 16 8.74 4.02 29.69
N GLN A 17 8.61 3.92 31.01
CA GLN A 17 9.62 4.35 31.98
C GLN A 17 10.89 3.49 31.93
N LEU A 18 10.77 2.16 31.82
CA LEU A 18 11.89 1.26 31.61
C LEU A 18 12.62 1.49 30.28
N SER A 19 11.90 1.96 29.25
CA SER A 19 12.51 2.33 27.97
C SER A 19 13.26 3.68 28.06
N GLN A 20 12.81 4.61 28.91
CA GLN A 20 13.46 5.91 29.15
C GLN A 20 14.72 5.79 30.03
N ASP A 21 14.71 4.94 31.05
CA ASP A 21 15.88 4.72 31.92
C ASP A 21 17.02 3.93 31.24
N ARG A 22 16.70 3.03 30.30
CA ARG A 22 17.72 2.39 29.45
C ARG A 22 18.37 3.32 28.43
N ARG A 23 17.77 4.49 28.12
CA ARG A 23 18.36 5.52 27.23
C ARG A 23 19.49 6.31 27.85
N LYS A 24 19.67 6.23 29.16
CA LYS A 24 20.74 6.94 29.88
C LYS A 24 22.10 6.22 29.95
N SER A 25 22.20 4.99 29.44
CA SER A 25 23.46 4.27 29.40
C SER A 25 23.81 3.80 28.01
N SER A 26 24.78 4.43 27.41
CA SER A 26 25.56 4.12 26.19
C SER A 26 25.19 4.84 24.91
N GLY A 27 26.13 5.60 24.43
CA GLY A 27 26.54 6.09 23.13
C GLY A 27 25.60 6.00 21.94
N GLN A 28 25.41 7.14 21.25
CA GLN A 28 24.70 7.39 20.00
C GLN A 28 23.30 6.78 19.94
N SER A 29 22.31 7.56 20.37
CA SER A 29 20.90 7.21 20.12
C SER A 29 20.69 7.09 18.61
N LYS A 30 20.12 5.97 18.17
CA LYS A 30 19.78 5.75 16.77
C LYS A 30 18.79 6.83 16.32
N PRO A 31 18.94 7.38 15.11
CA PRO A 31 18.12 8.51 14.65
C PRO A 31 16.63 8.14 14.54
N PHE A 32 16.30 6.86 14.34
CA PHE A 32 14.92 6.42 14.13
C PHE A 32 14.41 5.53 15.27
N ALA A 33 13.25 5.91 15.82
CA ALA A 33 12.57 5.18 16.89
C ALA A 33 11.76 3.99 16.34
N ILE A 34 12.47 2.94 15.91
CA ILE A 34 11.86 1.66 15.48
C ILE A 34 12.11 0.64 16.58
N SER A 35 11.06 0.00 17.11
CA SER A 35 11.21 -0.99 18.15
C SER A 35 11.61 -2.36 17.59
N LYS A 36 12.30 -3.16 18.39
CA LYS A 36 12.60 -4.56 18.05
C LYS A 36 11.31 -5.39 17.95
N TRP A 37 10.30 -4.98 18.68
CA TRP A 37 8.99 -5.62 18.68
C TRP A 37 8.25 -5.41 17.35
N ASP A 38 8.33 -4.21 16.77
CA ASP A 38 7.75 -3.94 15.44
C ASP A 38 8.35 -4.88 14.38
N VAL A 39 9.67 -5.13 14.45
CA VAL A 39 10.35 -6.04 13.51
C VAL A 39 9.96 -7.49 13.73
N MET A 40 9.77 -7.91 14.99
CA MET A 40 9.31 -9.27 15.31
C MET A 40 7.88 -9.50 14.83
N THR A 41 6.97 -8.59 15.16
CA THR A 41 5.58 -8.66 14.70
C THR A 41 5.46 -8.63 13.18
N ALA A 42 6.30 -7.83 12.51
CA ALA A 42 6.37 -7.80 11.06
C ALA A 42 6.80 -9.15 10.48
N PHE A 43 7.78 -9.81 11.09
CA PHE A 43 8.20 -11.15 10.67
C PHE A 43 7.08 -12.19 10.84
N GLU A 44 6.36 -12.19 11.95
CA GLU A 44 5.24 -13.11 12.18
C GLU A 44 4.17 -12.98 11.08
N LYS A 45 3.85 -11.75 10.69
CA LYS A 45 2.91 -11.46 9.59
C LYS A 45 3.45 -11.90 8.23
N VAL A 46 4.76 -11.73 7.98
CA VAL A 46 5.42 -12.20 6.75
C VAL A 46 5.39 -13.73 6.69
N LYS A 47 5.68 -14.40 7.81
CA LYS A 47 5.63 -15.85 7.93
C LYS A 47 4.22 -16.40 7.68
N ALA A 48 3.19 -15.78 8.26
CA ALA A 48 1.80 -16.18 8.07
C ALA A 48 1.33 -16.07 6.60
N ASN A 49 1.85 -15.08 5.86
CA ASN A 49 1.53 -14.90 4.45
C ASN A 49 2.33 -15.81 3.52
N GLN A 50 3.36 -16.49 4.03
CA GLN A 50 4.26 -17.35 3.27
C GLN A 50 4.93 -16.62 2.06
N GLY A 51 5.21 -17.33 0.98
CA GLY A 51 5.78 -16.79 -0.26
C GLY A 51 7.21 -17.27 -0.51
N GLY A 52 7.60 -17.27 -1.77
CA GLY A 52 8.89 -17.79 -2.24
C GLY A 52 10.10 -16.96 -1.77
N ALA A 53 11.29 -17.52 -1.96
CA ALA A 53 12.56 -16.84 -1.75
C ALA A 53 12.73 -15.67 -2.73
N GLY A 54 13.43 -14.61 -2.31
CA GLY A 54 13.83 -13.52 -3.18
C GLY A 54 15.13 -13.84 -3.95
N ILE A 55 15.81 -12.77 -4.37
CA ILE A 55 17.05 -12.89 -5.18
C ILE A 55 18.20 -13.61 -4.43
N ASP A 56 18.17 -13.63 -3.09
CA ASP A 56 19.16 -14.27 -2.23
C ASP A 56 18.92 -15.76 -2.04
N GLY A 57 17.83 -16.31 -2.57
CA GLY A 57 17.46 -17.72 -2.43
C GLY A 57 17.07 -18.15 -1.02
N VAL A 58 17.01 -17.22 -0.04
CA VAL A 58 16.70 -17.51 1.36
C VAL A 58 15.19 -17.70 1.53
N THR A 59 14.78 -18.89 1.97
CA THR A 59 13.38 -19.19 2.32
C THR A 59 13.01 -18.66 3.71
N ILE A 60 11.74 -18.71 4.08
CA ILE A 60 11.30 -18.34 5.44
C ILE A 60 11.92 -19.29 6.47
N GLU A 61 11.96 -20.60 6.16
CA GLU A 61 12.55 -21.63 7.02
C GLU A 61 14.06 -21.39 7.21
N ASP A 62 14.81 -21.02 6.17
CA ASP A 62 16.21 -20.67 6.29
C ASP A 62 16.44 -19.41 7.11
N PHE A 63 15.56 -18.42 6.94
CA PHE A 63 15.60 -17.20 7.72
C PHE A 63 15.36 -17.46 9.23
N GLU A 64 14.49 -18.42 9.57
CA GLU A 64 14.19 -18.82 10.95
C GLU A 64 15.34 -19.51 11.67
N LYS A 65 16.23 -20.22 10.96
CA LYS A 65 17.40 -20.91 11.58
C LYS A 65 18.26 -19.94 12.42
N ASP A 66 18.40 -18.69 11.98
CA ASP A 66 19.15 -17.64 12.66
C ASP A 66 18.25 -16.41 13.01
N LEU A 67 17.01 -16.65 13.42
CA LEU A 67 15.95 -15.63 13.56
C LEU A 67 16.41 -14.39 14.33
N LYS A 68 16.95 -14.57 15.56
CA LYS A 68 17.38 -13.45 16.41
C LYS A 68 18.43 -12.57 15.73
N LYS A 69 19.40 -13.18 15.07
CA LYS A 69 20.47 -12.49 14.34
C LYS A 69 19.94 -11.74 13.13
N ASN A 70 19.03 -12.37 12.37
CA ASN A 70 18.44 -11.80 11.17
C ASN A 70 17.55 -10.61 11.52
N LEU A 71 16.66 -10.74 12.50
CA LEU A 71 15.81 -9.63 12.96
C LEU A 71 16.64 -8.50 13.58
N TYR A 72 17.69 -8.82 14.34
CA TYR A 72 18.59 -7.80 14.89
C TYR A 72 19.28 -6.99 13.77
N LYS A 73 19.72 -7.63 12.69
CA LYS A 73 20.33 -6.94 11.54
C LYS A 73 19.34 -5.97 10.89
N ILE A 74 18.10 -6.41 10.66
CA ILE A 74 17.05 -5.55 10.08
C ILE A 74 16.80 -4.36 11.00
N TRP A 75 16.47 -4.61 12.26
CA TRP A 75 16.23 -3.57 13.23
C TRP A 75 17.38 -2.58 13.34
N ASN A 76 18.63 -3.09 13.42
CA ASN A 76 19.81 -2.26 13.60
C ASN A 76 20.02 -1.33 12.40
N ARG A 77 19.89 -1.85 11.17
CA ARG A 77 20.05 -1.07 9.95
C ARG A 77 18.90 -0.09 9.74
N MET A 78 17.66 -0.50 10.00
CA MET A 78 16.51 0.40 9.88
C MET A 78 16.58 1.53 10.90
N SER A 79 16.87 1.24 12.17
CA SER A 79 16.97 2.25 13.23
C SER A 79 18.12 3.23 13.02
N SER A 80 19.19 2.85 12.30
CA SER A 80 20.34 3.71 11.99
C SER A 80 20.22 4.43 10.63
N GLY A 81 19.17 4.18 9.85
CA GLY A 81 19.03 4.74 8.50
C GLY A 81 19.90 4.05 7.44
N SER A 82 20.62 2.97 7.80
CA SER A 82 21.56 2.28 6.90
C SER A 82 20.96 1.05 6.19
N TYR A 83 19.65 0.85 6.25
CA TYR A 83 19.00 -0.21 5.51
C TYR A 83 18.81 0.20 4.04
N PHE A 84 19.40 -0.57 3.13
CA PHE A 84 19.19 -0.45 1.69
C PHE A 84 18.57 -1.73 1.18
N PRO A 85 17.45 -1.64 0.41
CA PRO A 85 16.81 -2.83 -0.15
C PRO A 85 17.72 -3.48 -1.18
N PRO A 86 17.79 -4.83 -1.20
CA PRO A 86 18.39 -5.56 -2.30
C PRO A 86 17.54 -5.44 -3.57
N PRO A 87 18.07 -5.81 -4.74
CA PRO A 87 17.26 -5.95 -5.94
C PRO A 87 16.09 -6.90 -5.71
N VAL A 88 14.97 -6.62 -6.37
CA VAL A 88 13.76 -7.44 -6.31
C VAL A 88 13.82 -8.50 -7.40
N ALA A 89 13.65 -9.78 -7.07
CA ALA A 89 13.63 -10.85 -8.06
C ALA A 89 12.43 -10.70 -9.01
N ALA A 90 12.69 -10.61 -10.32
CA ALA A 90 11.68 -10.51 -11.35
C ALA A 90 11.28 -11.90 -11.84
N VAL A 91 10.02 -12.29 -11.62
CA VAL A 91 9.46 -13.55 -12.08
C VAL A 91 8.36 -13.28 -13.09
N SER A 92 8.46 -13.88 -14.28
CA SER A 92 7.43 -13.77 -15.31
C SER A 92 6.26 -14.67 -14.98
N ILE A 93 5.05 -14.12 -15.04
CA ILE A 93 3.79 -14.85 -14.82
C ILE A 93 2.90 -14.69 -16.05
N PRO A 94 2.40 -15.82 -16.64
CA PRO A 94 1.48 -15.74 -17.75
C PRO A 94 0.16 -15.08 -17.35
N LYS A 95 -0.32 -14.12 -18.15
CA LYS A 95 -1.62 -13.49 -17.95
C LYS A 95 -2.72 -14.29 -18.62
N LYS A 96 -3.90 -14.40 -18.00
CA LYS A 96 -5.07 -15.11 -18.58
C LYS A 96 -5.50 -14.57 -19.95
N ALA A 97 -5.31 -13.28 -20.20
CA ALA A 97 -5.66 -12.61 -21.45
C ALA A 97 -4.51 -12.64 -22.51
N GLY A 98 -3.46 -13.42 -22.29
CA GLY A 98 -2.24 -13.44 -23.11
C GLY A 98 -1.20 -12.42 -22.65
N GLY A 99 0.07 -12.69 -23.01
CA GLY A 99 1.23 -11.92 -22.58
C GLY A 99 1.72 -12.30 -21.18
N GLU A 100 2.74 -11.58 -20.71
CA GLU A 100 3.40 -11.83 -19.42
C GLU A 100 3.22 -10.63 -18.47
N GLY A 101 3.12 -10.91 -17.20
CA GLY A 101 3.25 -9.95 -16.12
C GLY A 101 4.53 -10.21 -15.34
N ILE A 102 5.17 -9.18 -14.84
CA ILE A 102 6.35 -9.32 -13.99
C ILE A 102 5.92 -9.20 -12.54
N LEU A 103 6.09 -10.28 -11.77
CA LEU A 103 5.96 -10.27 -10.32
C LEU A 103 7.33 -9.98 -9.71
N GLY A 104 7.38 -8.99 -8.83
CA GLY A 104 8.58 -8.70 -8.05
C GLY A 104 8.54 -9.43 -6.71
N ILE A 105 9.52 -10.28 -6.43
CA ILE A 105 9.62 -11.02 -5.16
C ILE A 105 10.77 -10.43 -4.34
N PRO A 106 10.48 -9.63 -3.28
CA PRO A 106 11.49 -9.15 -2.34
C PRO A 106 12.05 -10.29 -1.49
N THR A 107 13.28 -10.15 -1.00
CA THR A 107 13.85 -11.10 -0.02
C THR A 107 13.01 -11.16 1.26
N VAL A 108 13.15 -12.23 2.05
CA VAL A 108 12.46 -12.34 3.36
C VAL A 108 12.81 -11.16 4.26
N SER A 109 14.09 -10.78 4.32
CA SER A 109 14.57 -9.61 5.09
C SER A 109 13.89 -8.33 4.64
N ASP A 110 13.73 -8.14 3.33
CA ASP A 110 13.13 -6.93 2.79
C ASP A 110 11.61 -6.90 2.99
N ARG A 111 10.94 -8.06 2.87
CA ARG A 111 9.51 -8.19 3.23
C ARG A 111 9.24 -7.79 4.68
N VAL A 112 10.12 -8.19 5.61
CA VAL A 112 10.02 -7.80 7.03
C VAL A 112 10.20 -6.29 7.19
N ALA A 113 11.22 -5.70 6.57
CA ALA A 113 11.47 -4.26 6.61
C ALA A 113 10.30 -3.46 6.00
N GLN A 114 9.79 -3.88 4.83
CA GLN A 114 8.60 -3.29 4.20
C GLN A 114 7.36 -3.40 5.09
N ARG A 115 7.20 -4.51 5.81
CA ARG A 115 6.06 -4.72 6.70
C ARG A 115 6.07 -3.75 7.88
N VAL A 116 7.24 -3.46 8.47
CA VAL A 116 7.39 -2.44 9.53
C VAL A 116 6.93 -1.07 9.03
N VAL A 117 7.36 -0.67 7.83
CA VAL A 117 6.98 0.62 7.23
C VAL A 117 5.50 0.63 6.85
N ARG A 118 5.01 -0.44 6.23
CA ARG A 118 3.60 -0.59 5.86
C ARG A 118 2.68 -0.42 7.07
N ASP A 119 2.94 -1.15 8.15
CA ASP A 119 2.09 -1.13 9.35
C ASP A 119 2.04 0.28 9.96
N LYS A 120 3.15 1.01 9.93
CA LYS A 120 3.18 2.40 10.38
C LYS A 120 2.44 3.35 9.44
N LEU A 121 2.67 3.24 8.13
CA LEU A 121 2.00 4.08 7.13
C LEU A 121 0.50 3.83 7.11
N GLU A 122 0.07 2.57 7.20
CA GLU A 122 -1.35 2.19 7.18
C GLU A 122 -2.14 2.88 8.30
N ILE A 123 -1.59 2.92 9.53
CA ILE A 123 -2.20 3.66 10.66
C ILE A 123 -2.34 5.17 10.34
N MET A 124 -1.40 5.74 9.59
CA MET A 124 -1.43 7.16 9.25
C MET A 124 -2.44 7.49 8.15
N VAL A 125 -2.62 6.60 7.16
CA VAL A 125 -3.43 6.89 5.96
C VAL A 125 -4.84 6.32 6.02
N GLU A 126 -5.07 5.20 6.70
CA GLU A 126 -6.36 4.52 6.78
C GLU A 126 -7.52 5.43 7.24
N PRO A 127 -7.36 6.30 8.26
CA PRO A 127 -8.43 7.21 8.69
C PRO A 127 -8.84 8.25 7.64
N HIS A 128 -8.06 8.43 6.58
CA HIS A 128 -8.32 9.40 5.52
C HIS A 128 -8.99 8.80 4.29
N PHE A 129 -8.91 7.45 4.14
CA PHE A 129 -9.52 6.80 3.01
C PHE A 129 -11.05 6.88 3.05
N LEU A 130 -11.65 7.13 1.89
CA LEU A 130 -13.10 7.21 1.78
C LEU A 130 -13.77 5.83 1.91
N GLU A 131 -15.03 5.82 2.31
CA GLU A 131 -15.75 4.58 2.59
C GLU A 131 -15.91 3.68 1.37
N ASP A 132 -16.05 4.26 0.20
CA ASP A 132 -16.26 3.55 -1.07
C ASP A 132 -14.99 2.97 -1.71
N SER A 133 -13.85 3.05 -1.02
CA SER A 133 -12.61 2.37 -1.37
C SER A 133 -12.46 1.09 -0.56
N TYR A 134 -12.35 -0.08 -1.20
CA TYR A 134 -12.44 -1.40 -0.54
C TYR A 134 -11.17 -2.23 -0.64
N GLY A 135 -10.49 -2.25 -1.80
CA GLY A 135 -9.35 -3.12 -2.03
C GLY A 135 -8.16 -2.86 -1.11
N TYR A 136 -7.49 -3.91 -0.66
CA TYR A 136 -6.29 -3.87 0.20
C TYR A 136 -6.45 -3.19 1.56
N ARG A 137 -7.66 -3.01 2.06
CA ARG A 137 -7.98 -2.37 3.34
C ARG A 137 -8.47 -3.38 4.37
N LEU A 138 -8.07 -3.18 5.64
CA LEU A 138 -8.53 -4.00 6.76
C LEU A 138 -10.04 -3.81 6.99
N GLY A 139 -10.75 -4.93 7.21
CA GLY A 139 -12.19 -4.90 7.48
C GLY A 139 -13.05 -4.55 6.27
N ARG A 140 -12.49 -4.52 5.06
CA ARG A 140 -13.19 -4.30 3.79
C ARG A 140 -13.02 -5.51 2.88
N SER A 141 -14.09 -5.91 2.19
CA SER A 141 -14.09 -7.07 1.31
C SER A 141 -14.65 -6.76 -0.08
N ALA A 142 -14.41 -7.65 -1.03
CA ALA A 142 -15.04 -7.58 -2.35
C ALA A 142 -16.57 -7.75 -2.27
N HIS A 143 -17.06 -8.52 -1.30
CA HIS A 143 -18.51 -8.69 -1.08
C HIS A 143 -19.17 -7.39 -0.62
N ASP A 144 -18.51 -6.58 0.22
CA ASP A 144 -19.02 -5.28 0.63
C ASP A 144 -19.11 -4.33 -0.58
N ALA A 145 -18.09 -4.32 -1.44
CA ALA A 145 -18.08 -3.55 -2.68
C ALA A 145 -19.21 -3.96 -3.63
N ILE A 146 -19.45 -5.26 -3.79
CA ILE A 146 -20.55 -5.80 -4.60
C ILE A 146 -21.90 -5.42 -3.98
N GLY A 147 -22.06 -5.54 -2.67
CA GLY A 147 -23.27 -5.19 -1.94
C GLY A 147 -23.70 -3.75 -2.19
N ILE A 148 -22.81 -2.78 -1.94
CA ILE A 148 -23.10 -1.37 -2.14
C ILE A 148 -23.33 -1.04 -3.63
N THR A 149 -22.60 -1.69 -4.54
CA THR A 149 -22.80 -1.51 -5.99
C THR A 149 -24.19 -1.94 -6.39
N ARG A 150 -24.66 -3.12 -5.90
CA ARG A 150 -26.00 -3.63 -6.16
C ARG A 150 -27.09 -2.68 -5.66
N GLU A 151 -26.98 -2.18 -4.44
CA GLU A 151 -27.91 -1.19 -3.89
C GLU A 151 -28.00 0.08 -4.74
N ARG A 152 -26.88 0.55 -5.26
CA ARG A 152 -26.80 1.75 -6.09
C ARG A 152 -27.39 1.52 -7.49
N CYS A 153 -27.28 0.34 -8.07
CA CYS A 153 -27.91 -0.02 -9.36
C CYS A 153 -29.45 0.06 -9.32
N TRP A 154 -30.08 0.00 -8.14
CA TRP A 154 -31.52 0.27 -8.01
C TRP A 154 -31.90 1.74 -8.23
N LYS A 155 -30.96 2.66 -7.95
CA LYS A 155 -31.18 4.12 -8.00
C LYS A 155 -30.58 4.78 -9.24
N TYR A 156 -29.59 4.14 -9.85
CA TYR A 156 -28.83 4.65 -11.01
C TYR A 156 -28.89 3.63 -12.14
N ASP A 157 -29.35 4.05 -13.29
CA ASP A 157 -29.60 3.13 -14.40
C ASP A 157 -28.33 2.76 -15.18
N TRP A 158 -27.27 3.58 -15.05
CA TRP A 158 -26.04 3.43 -15.81
C TRP A 158 -24.82 3.37 -14.88
N VAL A 159 -23.86 2.54 -15.27
CA VAL A 159 -22.56 2.42 -14.59
C VAL A 159 -21.44 2.55 -15.60
N LEU A 160 -20.46 3.39 -15.28
CA LEU A 160 -19.15 3.36 -15.90
C LEU A 160 -18.30 2.37 -15.12
N GLU A 161 -17.97 1.22 -15.73
CA GLU A 161 -16.94 0.29 -15.24
C GLU A 161 -15.59 0.69 -15.82
N PHE A 162 -14.55 0.73 -15.00
CA PHE A 162 -13.19 0.97 -15.49
C PHE A 162 -12.17 0.09 -14.77
N ASP A 163 -11.11 -0.23 -15.48
CA ASP A 163 -9.89 -0.93 -14.98
C ASP A 163 -8.70 -0.05 -15.35
N ILE A 164 -7.72 0.05 -14.46
CA ILE A 164 -6.51 0.84 -14.71
C ILE A 164 -5.42 -0.09 -15.26
N LYS A 165 -4.94 0.20 -16.46
CA LYS A 165 -3.92 -0.60 -17.13
C LYS A 165 -2.59 -0.49 -16.40
N GLY A 166 -2.14 -1.61 -15.81
CA GLY A 166 -0.82 -1.69 -15.17
C GLY A 166 -0.62 -0.68 -14.05
N LEU A 167 -1.59 -0.52 -13.15
CA LEU A 167 -1.53 0.48 -12.06
C LEU A 167 -0.17 0.50 -11.38
N PHE A 168 0.31 -0.66 -10.89
CA PHE A 168 1.55 -0.75 -10.12
C PHE A 168 2.79 -0.30 -10.93
N ASP A 169 2.78 -0.49 -12.24
CA ASP A 169 3.89 -0.15 -13.12
C ASP A 169 3.93 1.34 -13.49
N ASN A 170 2.78 2.05 -13.31
CA ASN A 170 2.60 3.42 -13.79
C ASN A 170 2.42 4.46 -12.69
N ILE A 171 2.55 4.09 -11.40
CA ILE A 171 2.49 5.04 -10.28
C ILE A 171 3.64 6.04 -10.38
N ARG A 172 3.33 7.31 -10.57
CA ARG A 172 4.31 8.40 -10.60
C ARG A 172 4.89 8.65 -9.20
N HIS A 173 6.20 8.51 -9.06
CA HIS A 173 6.90 8.67 -7.77
C HIS A 173 6.75 10.07 -7.19
N ASP A 174 6.80 11.12 -8.02
CA ASP A 174 6.66 12.52 -7.57
C ASP A 174 5.29 12.80 -6.93
N LEU A 175 4.21 12.29 -7.53
CA LEU A 175 2.84 12.44 -7.02
C LEU A 175 2.62 11.58 -5.76
N LEU A 176 3.07 10.33 -5.80
CA LEU A 176 2.98 9.42 -4.66
C LEU A 176 3.71 10.00 -3.44
N MET A 177 4.96 10.45 -3.62
CA MET A 177 5.76 10.98 -2.52
C MET A 177 5.22 12.29 -1.94
N LYS A 178 4.52 13.12 -2.73
CA LYS A 178 3.75 14.25 -2.19
C LYS A 178 2.66 13.78 -1.21
N ALA A 179 1.94 12.72 -1.57
CA ALA A 179 0.90 12.15 -0.71
C ALA A 179 1.50 11.53 0.55
N VAL A 180 2.57 10.74 0.43
CA VAL A 180 3.28 10.11 1.57
C VAL A 180 3.76 11.18 2.55
N ARG A 181 4.50 12.19 2.07
CA ARG A 181 5.01 13.27 2.91
C ARG A 181 3.90 14.02 3.65
N LYS A 182 2.80 14.32 2.97
CA LYS A 182 1.65 15.00 3.58
C LYS A 182 1.11 14.22 4.79
N HIS A 183 0.90 12.92 4.67
CA HIS A 183 0.36 12.09 5.76
C HIS A 183 1.38 11.86 6.87
N VAL A 184 2.65 11.65 6.54
CA VAL A 184 3.71 11.51 7.53
C VAL A 184 3.87 12.79 8.35
N GLN A 185 3.97 13.96 7.71
CA GLN A 185 4.06 15.25 8.40
C GLN A 185 2.85 15.53 9.29
N HIS A 186 1.65 15.22 8.83
CA HIS A 186 0.44 15.35 9.64
C HIS A 186 0.46 14.44 10.88
N ALA A 187 0.96 13.20 10.74
CA ALA A 187 1.11 12.28 11.86
C ALA A 187 2.19 12.75 12.86
N GLU A 188 3.31 13.28 12.36
CA GLU A 188 4.38 13.88 13.18
C GLU A 188 3.89 15.05 14.03
N GLN A 189 3.13 15.96 13.40
CA GLN A 189 2.53 17.09 14.10
C GLN A 189 1.56 16.69 15.21
N ARG A 190 0.77 15.63 14.98
CA ARG A 190 -0.22 15.14 15.95
C ARG A 190 0.40 14.33 17.09
N GLN A 191 1.47 13.59 16.84
CA GLN A 191 2.02 12.62 17.79
C GLN A 191 3.34 13.07 18.42
N GLY A 192 3.96 14.15 17.91
CA GLY A 192 5.25 14.63 18.38
C GLY A 192 6.42 13.65 18.13
N CYS A 193 6.28 12.75 17.18
CA CYS A 193 7.25 11.71 16.85
C CYS A 193 7.87 11.97 15.47
N ASN A 194 9.13 11.56 15.29
CA ASN A 194 9.80 11.62 13.99
C ASN A 194 9.51 10.34 13.18
N TYR A 195 8.89 10.48 12.02
CA TYR A 195 8.57 9.40 11.08
C TYR A 195 9.27 9.57 9.72
N GLU A 196 10.30 10.39 9.61
CA GLU A 196 11.09 10.58 8.37
C GLU A 196 11.63 9.26 7.80
N TRP A 197 11.86 8.25 8.66
CA TRP A 197 12.27 6.93 8.22
C TRP A 197 11.23 6.23 7.33
N VAL A 198 9.95 6.53 7.50
CA VAL A 198 8.88 6.00 6.61
C VAL A 198 9.09 6.54 5.19
N ILE A 199 9.32 7.84 5.05
CA ILE A 199 9.62 8.50 3.77
C ILE A 199 10.88 7.92 3.15
N LEU A 200 11.97 7.88 3.94
CA LEU A 200 13.28 7.39 3.51
C LEU A 200 13.22 5.99 2.90
N TYR A 201 12.53 5.06 3.58
CA TYR A 201 12.48 3.68 3.11
C TYR A 201 11.54 3.49 1.94
N ILE A 202 10.43 4.21 1.88
CA ILE A 202 9.55 4.18 0.70
C ILE A 202 10.32 4.68 -0.53
N GLU A 203 11.06 5.80 -0.44
CA GLU A 203 11.89 6.30 -1.54
C GLU A 203 12.88 5.24 -2.03
N ARG A 204 13.57 4.56 -1.11
CA ARG A 204 14.52 3.50 -1.47
C ARG A 204 13.87 2.30 -2.15
N TRP A 205 12.66 1.90 -1.74
CA TRP A 205 11.95 0.79 -2.40
C TRP A 205 11.38 1.18 -3.76
N LEU A 206 10.98 2.41 -3.95
CA LEU A 206 10.47 2.88 -5.24
C LEU A 206 11.55 2.81 -6.34
N VAL A 207 12.82 3.06 -6.00
CA VAL A 207 13.95 3.00 -6.94
C VAL A 207 14.73 1.68 -6.89
N ALA A 208 14.31 0.72 -6.05
CA ALA A 208 14.99 -0.58 -5.98
C ALA A 208 14.88 -1.31 -7.33
N PRO A 209 16.01 -1.77 -7.91
CA PRO A 209 16.00 -2.39 -9.23
C PRO A 209 15.31 -3.74 -9.23
N LEU A 210 14.73 -4.11 -10.37
CA LEU A 210 14.31 -5.48 -10.67
C LEU A 210 15.52 -6.26 -11.20
N GLN A 211 15.67 -7.52 -10.77
CA GLN A 211 16.71 -8.40 -11.28
C GLN A 211 16.10 -9.72 -11.77
N LYS A 212 16.38 -10.06 -13.03
CA LYS A 212 15.99 -11.32 -13.65
C LYS A 212 16.90 -12.47 -13.20
N ALA A 213 16.49 -13.71 -13.47
CA ALA A 213 17.26 -14.90 -13.15
C ALA A 213 18.65 -14.96 -13.84
N ASP A 214 18.78 -14.32 -15.00
CA ASP A 214 20.05 -14.19 -15.74
C ASP A 214 21.00 -13.12 -15.18
N GLY A 215 20.61 -12.46 -14.09
CA GLY A 215 21.38 -11.39 -13.45
C GLY A 215 21.14 -9.98 -14.02
N THR A 216 20.38 -9.87 -15.12
CA THR A 216 20.05 -8.57 -15.74
C THR A 216 19.26 -7.71 -14.76
N ARG A 217 19.70 -6.47 -14.54
CA ARG A 217 19.03 -5.48 -13.70
C ARG A 217 18.33 -4.43 -14.55
N THR A 218 17.14 -4.06 -14.11
CA THR A 218 16.36 -2.96 -14.68
C THR A 218 16.10 -1.94 -13.58
N GLU A 219 16.61 -0.74 -13.76
CA GLU A 219 16.35 0.38 -12.86
C GLU A 219 14.88 0.81 -12.94
N ARG A 220 14.41 1.45 -11.88
CA ARG A 220 13.01 1.87 -11.76
C ARG A 220 12.93 3.37 -11.48
N GLU A 221 12.27 4.07 -12.38
CA GLU A 221 11.98 5.51 -12.25
C GLU A 221 10.49 5.79 -12.02
N ILE A 222 9.65 4.80 -12.25
CA ILE A 222 8.20 4.86 -12.12
C ILE A 222 7.66 3.53 -11.59
N GLY A 223 6.51 3.55 -10.97
CA GLY A 223 5.83 2.36 -10.49
C GLY A 223 6.37 1.84 -9.14
N THR A 224 5.77 0.77 -8.68
CA THR A 224 6.17 0.02 -7.49
C THR A 224 6.11 -1.48 -7.79
N PRO A 225 6.97 -2.34 -7.16
CA PRO A 225 6.98 -3.76 -7.47
C PRO A 225 5.60 -4.39 -7.24
N GLN A 226 5.04 -5.03 -8.26
CA GLN A 226 3.89 -5.91 -8.08
C GLN A 226 4.35 -7.12 -7.27
N GLY A 227 3.92 -7.22 -5.99
CA GLY A 227 4.36 -8.22 -5.01
C GLY A 227 5.18 -7.62 -3.85
N GLY A 228 5.52 -6.35 -3.87
CA GLY A 228 6.05 -5.64 -2.70
C GLY A 228 5.02 -5.56 -1.57
N VAL A 229 5.46 -5.74 -0.32
CA VAL A 229 4.58 -5.73 0.86
C VAL A 229 3.95 -4.35 1.09
N VAL A 230 4.68 -3.27 0.79
CA VAL A 230 4.20 -1.89 0.95
C VAL A 230 3.40 -1.40 -0.27
N SER A 231 3.54 -2.04 -1.43
CA SER A 231 2.94 -1.59 -2.70
C SER A 231 1.42 -1.42 -2.67
N PRO A 232 0.62 -2.31 -2.02
CA PRO A 232 -0.84 -2.15 -1.97
C PRO A 232 -1.30 -0.88 -1.25
N VAL A 233 -0.69 -0.53 -0.11
CA VAL A 233 -1.06 0.70 0.62
C VAL A 233 -0.61 1.95 -0.13
N LEU A 234 0.54 1.89 -0.83
CA LEU A 234 0.99 2.98 -1.69
C LEU A 234 0.07 3.20 -2.89
N ALA A 235 -0.38 2.11 -3.53
CA ALA A 235 -1.34 2.18 -4.64
C ALA A 235 -2.68 2.78 -4.18
N ASN A 236 -3.20 2.35 -3.02
CA ASN A 236 -4.40 2.94 -2.45
C ASN A 236 -4.22 4.43 -2.11
N LEU A 237 -3.10 4.83 -1.54
CA LEU A 237 -2.81 6.22 -1.23
C LEU A 237 -2.72 7.08 -2.51
N PHE A 238 -2.11 6.55 -3.57
CA PHE A 238 -2.04 7.22 -4.86
C PHE A 238 -3.44 7.42 -5.45
N LEU A 239 -4.24 6.36 -5.53
CA LEU A 239 -5.60 6.41 -6.07
C LEU A 239 -6.56 7.23 -5.21
N HIS A 240 -6.33 7.31 -3.90
CA HIS A 240 -7.09 8.21 -3.03
C HIS A 240 -7.04 9.65 -3.51
N TYR A 241 -5.90 10.13 -4.00
CA TYR A 241 -5.77 11.50 -4.53
C TYR A 241 -6.09 11.59 -6.02
N VAL A 242 -5.78 10.56 -6.81
CA VAL A 242 -6.01 10.56 -8.24
C VAL A 242 -7.50 10.41 -8.56
N PHE A 243 -8.18 9.53 -7.85
CA PHE A 243 -9.58 9.17 -8.10
C PHE A 243 -10.52 9.58 -6.97
N ASP A 244 -10.34 9.03 -5.74
CA ASP A 244 -11.35 9.12 -4.68
C ASP A 244 -11.67 10.59 -4.31
N LYS A 245 -10.65 11.38 -3.97
CA LYS A 245 -10.83 12.82 -3.63
C LYS A 245 -11.19 13.68 -4.83
N TRP A 246 -10.81 13.27 -6.04
CA TRP A 246 -11.21 13.96 -7.25
C TRP A 246 -12.70 13.74 -7.54
N MET A 247 -13.20 12.51 -7.37
CA MET A 247 -14.64 12.21 -7.49
C MET A 247 -15.46 12.95 -6.45
N GLU A 248 -15.05 12.91 -5.18
CA GLU A 248 -15.73 13.63 -4.09
C GLU A 248 -15.85 15.12 -4.39
N LYS A 249 -14.83 15.73 -4.97
CA LYS A 249 -14.81 17.17 -5.26
C LYS A 249 -15.59 17.57 -6.50
N HIS A 250 -15.48 16.81 -7.59
CA HIS A 250 -15.97 17.21 -8.92
C HIS A 250 -17.30 16.54 -9.29
N TYR A 251 -17.60 15.40 -8.67
CA TYR A 251 -18.78 14.58 -8.97
C TYR A 251 -19.46 14.03 -7.73
N PRO A 252 -19.81 14.89 -6.74
CA PRO A 252 -20.36 14.46 -5.43
C PRO A 252 -21.72 13.72 -5.61
N ASP A 253 -22.47 14.00 -6.65
CA ASP A 253 -23.76 13.37 -6.94
C ASP A 253 -23.66 12.04 -7.68
N ASN A 254 -22.45 11.61 -8.03
CA ASN A 254 -22.17 10.36 -8.72
C ASN A 254 -21.48 9.37 -7.77
N PRO A 255 -22.23 8.49 -7.10
CA PRO A 255 -21.64 7.47 -6.24
C PRO A 255 -20.70 6.57 -7.02
N TRP A 256 -19.65 6.15 -6.37
CA TRP A 256 -18.63 5.29 -6.97
C TRP A 256 -18.24 4.18 -5.98
N CYS A 257 -17.58 3.16 -6.48
CA CYS A 257 -17.01 2.09 -5.69
C CYS A 257 -15.68 1.68 -6.32
N ARG A 258 -14.63 1.55 -5.54
CA ARG A 258 -13.31 1.14 -6.03
C ARG A 258 -12.77 -0.05 -5.24
N TYR A 259 -12.35 -1.07 -5.96
CA TYR A 259 -11.63 -2.21 -5.42
C TYR A 259 -10.26 -2.32 -6.09
N ALA A 260 -9.22 -1.82 -5.43
CA ALA A 260 -7.87 -1.66 -5.99
C ALA A 260 -7.87 -0.83 -7.28
N ASP A 261 -7.52 -1.43 -8.42
CA ASP A 261 -7.49 -0.85 -9.76
C ASP A 261 -8.82 -0.91 -10.52
N ASP A 262 -9.76 -1.74 -10.06
CA ASP A 262 -11.11 -1.81 -10.61
C ASP A 262 -12.02 -0.75 -9.97
N GLY A 263 -12.79 -0.05 -10.77
CA GLY A 263 -13.73 0.95 -10.27
C GLY A 263 -15.04 1.03 -11.03
N LEU A 264 -16.05 1.50 -10.32
CA LEU A 264 -17.41 1.71 -10.81
C LEU A 264 -17.87 3.12 -10.46
N VAL A 265 -18.48 3.83 -11.41
CA VAL A 265 -19.12 5.13 -11.17
C VAL A 265 -20.55 5.08 -11.65
N HIS A 266 -21.50 5.36 -10.76
CA HIS A 266 -22.94 5.34 -11.05
C HIS A 266 -23.40 6.65 -11.68
N ALA A 267 -24.27 6.55 -12.71
CA ALA A 267 -24.83 7.69 -13.41
C ALA A 267 -26.34 7.49 -13.66
N ARG A 268 -27.11 8.58 -13.66
CA ARG A 268 -28.56 8.53 -13.88
C ARG A 268 -28.93 8.27 -15.35
N ASN A 269 -28.06 8.67 -16.29
CA ASN A 269 -28.29 8.46 -17.70
C ASN A 269 -26.98 8.23 -18.46
N ARG A 270 -27.09 7.71 -19.68
CA ARG A 270 -25.93 7.34 -20.50
C ARG A 270 -25.04 8.54 -20.84
N ASN A 271 -25.62 9.68 -21.17
CA ASN A 271 -24.86 10.90 -21.48
C ASN A 271 -23.96 11.31 -20.31
N LYS A 272 -24.46 11.25 -19.06
CA LYS A 272 -23.66 11.53 -17.87
C LYS A 272 -22.53 10.52 -17.69
N ALA A 273 -22.77 9.22 -17.98
CA ALA A 273 -21.74 8.19 -17.93
C ALA A 273 -20.64 8.43 -18.99
N GLU A 274 -21.01 8.88 -20.18
CA GLU A 274 -20.04 9.22 -21.24
C GLU A 274 -19.21 10.46 -20.89
N ILE A 275 -19.81 11.48 -20.28
CA ILE A 275 -19.07 12.64 -19.73
C ILE A 275 -18.09 12.18 -18.65
N LEU A 276 -18.55 11.40 -17.68
CA LEU A 276 -17.70 10.86 -16.61
C LEU A 276 -16.53 10.06 -17.16
N LYS A 277 -16.76 9.22 -18.17
CA LYS A 277 -15.69 8.45 -18.82
C LYS A 277 -14.62 9.36 -19.39
N ARG A 278 -15.00 10.36 -20.19
CA ARG A 278 -14.07 11.31 -20.82
C ARG A 278 -13.28 12.11 -19.78
N GLU A 279 -13.96 12.65 -18.78
CA GLU A 279 -13.32 13.48 -17.74
C GLU A 279 -12.38 12.65 -16.84
N LEU A 280 -12.79 11.41 -16.51
CA LEU A 280 -11.96 10.51 -15.71
C LEU A 280 -10.74 10.02 -16.52
N GLU A 281 -10.90 9.75 -17.81
CA GLU A 281 -9.80 9.41 -18.72
C GLU A 281 -8.76 10.55 -18.78
N ALA A 282 -9.22 11.78 -18.98
CA ALA A 282 -8.35 12.96 -18.94
C ALA A 282 -7.64 13.12 -17.60
N ARG A 283 -8.35 12.86 -16.49
CA ARG A 283 -7.78 12.89 -15.14
C ARG A 283 -6.68 11.84 -14.94
N PHE A 284 -6.91 10.61 -15.37
CA PHE A 284 -5.93 9.53 -15.27
C PHE A 284 -4.69 9.84 -16.11
N ILE A 285 -4.85 10.28 -17.35
CA ILE A 285 -3.73 10.68 -18.21
C ILE A 285 -2.89 11.78 -17.55
N ALA A 286 -3.52 12.80 -16.96
CA ALA A 286 -2.82 13.87 -16.24
C ALA A 286 -2.00 13.36 -15.04
N CYS A 287 -2.38 12.21 -14.48
CA CYS A 287 -1.69 11.56 -13.36
C CYS A 287 -0.73 10.43 -13.79
N GLY A 288 -0.57 10.19 -15.11
CA GLY A 288 0.30 9.15 -15.65
C GLY A 288 -0.34 7.76 -15.70
N LEU A 289 -1.66 7.67 -15.58
CA LEU A 289 -2.41 6.42 -15.69
C LEU A 289 -3.18 6.33 -17.00
N GLU A 290 -3.52 5.11 -17.40
CA GLU A 290 -4.33 4.81 -18.59
C GLU A 290 -5.49 3.89 -18.20
N MET A 291 -6.71 4.21 -18.67
CA MET A 291 -7.84 3.29 -18.59
C MET A 291 -7.62 2.11 -19.53
N HIS A 292 -7.99 0.91 -19.10
CA HIS A 292 -7.87 -0.27 -19.94
C HIS A 292 -8.93 -0.20 -21.08
N PRO A 293 -8.52 -0.17 -22.37
CA PRO A 293 -9.42 0.17 -23.46
C PRO A 293 -10.59 -0.82 -23.67
N THR A 294 -10.35 -2.11 -23.41
CA THR A 294 -11.37 -3.17 -23.61
C THR A 294 -12.16 -3.52 -22.36
N LYS A 295 -11.64 -3.20 -21.15
CA LYS A 295 -12.33 -3.47 -19.90
C LYS A 295 -13.13 -2.28 -19.39
N THR A 296 -12.90 -1.07 -19.93
CA THR A 296 -13.67 0.12 -19.58
C THR A 296 -14.95 0.15 -20.40
N LYS A 297 -16.11 0.11 -19.73
CA LYS A 297 -17.42 -0.02 -20.35
C LYS A 297 -18.45 0.89 -19.68
N ILE A 298 -19.46 1.28 -20.44
CA ILE A 298 -20.69 1.89 -19.93
C ILE A 298 -21.78 0.85 -20.03
N VAL A 299 -22.35 0.47 -18.90
CA VAL A 299 -23.31 -0.63 -18.77
C VAL A 299 -24.65 -0.09 -18.26
N TYR A 300 -25.74 -0.59 -18.82
CA TYR A 300 -27.09 -0.38 -18.31
C TYR A 300 -27.39 -1.45 -17.25
N CYS A 301 -27.80 -1.02 -16.04
CA CYS A 301 -27.90 -1.90 -14.88
C CYS A 301 -29.27 -2.57 -14.71
N LYS A 302 -30.30 -2.12 -15.42
CA LYS A 302 -31.65 -2.66 -15.30
C LYS A 302 -31.95 -3.63 -16.43
N ASP A 303 -32.60 -4.73 -16.10
CA ASP A 303 -33.14 -5.62 -17.12
C ASP A 303 -34.14 -4.87 -17.99
N LYS A 304 -34.14 -5.16 -19.28
CA LYS A 304 -35.21 -4.75 -20.17
C LYS A 304 -36.40 -5.68 -19.89
N SER A 305 -37.20 -5.35 -18.87
CA SER A 305 -38.51 -5.94 -18.69
C SER A 305 -39.51 -5.25 -19.62
#